data_afc9d64c3525ac59f17ec905825c3bf2
#
_entry.id   afc9d64c3525ac59f17ec905825c3bf2
#
_cell.length_a   1.000
_cell.length_b   1.000
_cell.length_c   1.000
_cell.angle_alpha   90.00
_cell.angle_beta   90.00
_cell.angle_gamma   90.00
#
_symmetry.space_group_name_H-M   'P 1'
#
loop_
_entity.id
_entity.type
_entity.pdbx_description
1 polymer ?
#
loop_
_entity_poly.entity_id
_entity_poly.type
_entity_poly.pdbx_seq_one_letter_code
_entity_poly.pdbx_strand_id
1 'polypeptide(L)'
;MHAQEGSNNLSHMDRVYLYFALGKAYEDQGDCAASFEYYKRGNRLKKTQSRYDAGKMSEDLAAQAKICTADFFDRKSGVGNNASDPIFILGLPRAGSTLLEQILSSHPQVDGTLELPNILSLSQHLRRRGRQSDASEYPQILEELSDEELTKFGEEYKLCVSCC
;
A
#
# COMPACT_ATOMS: atom_id res chain seq x y z
N MET A 1 27.59 20.29 -4.47
CA MET A 1 26.66 19.77 -3.44
C MET A 1 26.94 20.31 -2.05
N HIS A 2 28.16 20.19 -1.49
CA HIS A 2 28.48 20.73 -0.13
C HIS A 2 28.24 22.23 0.01
N ALA A 3 28.51 23.04 -1.00
CA ALA A 3 28.23 24.47 -0.97
C ALA A 3 26.73 24.81 -0.79
N GLN A 4 25.84 23.88 -1.15
CA GLN A 4 24.40 24.03 -1.02
C GLN A 4 23.88 23.57 0.35
N GLU A 5 24.65 22.74 1.08
CA GLU A 5 24.24 22.21 2.39
C GLU A 5 23.97 23.33 3.40
N GLY A 6 24.76 24.43 3.34
CA GLY A 6 24.60 25.63 4.17
C GLY A 6 23.58 26.65 3.65
N SER A 7 22.94 26.39 2.52
CA SER A 7 22.00 27.34 1.93
C SER A 7 20.68 27.39 2.71
N ASN A 8 20.24 28.57 3.11
CA ASN A 8 18.95 28.79 3.75
C ASN A 8 17.76 28.76 2.76
N ASN A 9 18.03 28.70 1.45
CA ASN A 9 17.00 28.77 0.41
C ASN A 9 16.49 27.39 -0.04
N LEU A 10 16.99 26.29 0.54
CA LEU A 10 16.53 24.96 0.20
C LEU A 10 15.21 24.64 0.89
N SER A 11 14.24 24.18 0.11
CA SER A 11 13.02 23.60 0.67
C SER A 11 13.35 22.34 1.50
N HIS A 12 12.40 21.91 2.33
CA HIS A 12 12.57 20.68 3.11
C HIS A 12 12.85 19.46 2.21
N MET A 13 12.13 19.33 1.10
CA MET A 13 12.33 18.23 0.15
C MET A 13 13.66 18.32 -0.59
N ASP A 14 14.10 19.53 -0.97
CA ASP A 14 15.41 19.70 -1.61
C ASP A 14 16.55 19.27 -0.68
N ARG A 15 16.41 19.53 0.63
CA ARG A 15 17.37 19.03 1.63
C ARG A 15 17.37 17.51 1.71
N VAL A 16 16.19 16.88 1.65
CA VAL A 16 16.10 15.41 1.61
C VAL A 16 16.84 14.87 0.38
N TYR A 17 16.56 15.41 -0.81
CA TYR A 17 17.21 14.99 -2.04
C TYR A 17 18.72 15.25 -2.01
N LEU A 18 19.15 16.40 -1.48
CA LEU A 18 20.57 16.73 -1.35
C LEU A 18 21.30 15.72 -0.48
N TYR A 19 20.73 15.33 0.67
CA TYR A 19 21.35 14.36 1.56
C TYR A 19 21.41 12.96 0.95
N PHE A 20 20.38 12.52 0.25
CA PHE A 20 20.43 11.25 -0.49
C PHE A 20 21.47 11.29 -1.62
N ALA A 21 21.57 12.39 -2.37
CA ALA A 21 22.57 12.56 -3.41
C ALA A 21 24.01 12.59 -2.86
N LEU A 22 24.23 13.25 -1.72
CA LEU A 22 25.53 13.23 -1.02
C LEU A 22 25.86 11.83 -0.50
N GLY A 23 24.87 11.15 0.11
CA GLY A 23 25.03 9.76 0.54
C GLY A 23 25.49 8.85 -0.60
N LYS A 24 24.84 8.96 -1.77
CA LYS A 24 25.22 8.19 -2.95
C LYS A 24 26.62 8.58 -3.47
N ALA A 25 26.96 9.85 -3.52
CA ALA A 25 28.26 10.30 -3.95
C ALA A 25 29.41 9.76 -3.07
N TYR A 26 29.22 9.69 -1.76
CA TYR A 26 30.20 9.09 -0.83
C TYR A 26 30.26 7.56 -0.97
N GLU A 27 29.13 6.91 -1.19
CA GLU A 27 29.07 5.48 -1.50
C GLU A 27 29.91 5.14 -2.73
N ASP A 28 29.76 5.91 -3.81
CA ASP A 28 30.51 5.74 -5.07
C ASP A 28 32.03 6.00 -4.90
N GLN A 29 32.42 6.79 -3.88
CA GLN A 29 33.81 7.01 -3.49
C GLN A 29 34.36 5.95 -2.52
N GLY A 30 33.54 5.03 -2.06
CA GLY A 30 33.89 4.01 -1.06
C GLY A 30 33.93 4.51 0.37
N ASP A 31 33.54 5.76 0.63
CA ASP A 31 33.41 6.28 2.01
C ASP A 31 32.05 5.92 2.61
N CYS A 32 31.94 4.67 3.03
CA CYS A 32 30.71 4.13 3.62
C CYS A 32 30.27 4.85 4.89
N ALA A 33 31.22 5.41 5.69
CA ALA A 33 30.89 6.09 6.92
C ALA A 33 30.19 7.44 6.65
N ALA A 34 30.76 8.28 5.78
CA ALA A 34 30.15 9.52 5.36
C ALA A 34 28.82 9.26 4.63
N SER A 35 28.77 8.28 3.74
CA SER A 35 27.54 7.87 3.04
C SER A 35 26.41 7.56 4.02
N PHE A 36 26.66 6.71 5.02
CA PHE A 36 25.67 6.36 6.03
C PHE A 36 25.13 7.57 6.80
N GLU A 37 26.01 8.50 7.21
CA GLU A 37 25.57 9.70 7.93
C GLU A 37 24.68 10.60 7.08
N TYR A 38 24.94 10.75 5.78
CA TYR A 38 24.08 11.52 4.88
C TYR A 38 22.75 10.81 4.63
N TYR A 39 22.72 9.51 4.39
CA TYR A 39 21.46 8.75 4.30
C TYR A 39 20.65 8.85 5.60
N LYS A 40 21.28 8.76 6.75
CA LYS A 40 20.63 8.91 8.05
C LYS A 40 19.98 10.30 8.23
N ARG A 41 20.66 11.37 7.81
CA ARG A 41 20.11 12.73 7.82
C ARG A 41 18.92 12.87 6.87
N GLY A 42 19.03 12.36 5.64
CA GLY A 42 17.95 12.35 4.67
C GLY A 42 16.72 11.60 5.16
N ASN A 43 16.92 10.40 5.72
CA ASN A 43 15.85 9.59 6.31
C ASN A 43 15.19 10.28 7.51
N ARG A 44 15.96 10.92 8.38
CA ARG A 44 15.42 11.68 9.52
C ARG A 44 14.50 12.80 9.06
N LEU A 45 14.93 13.59 8.08
CA LEU A 45 14.10 14.66 7.50
C LEU A 45 12.84 14.08 6.83
N LYS A 46 12.97 13.03 6.04
CA LYS A 46 11.81 12.38 5.39
C LYS A 46 10.81 11.85 6.41
N LYS A 47 11.30 11.28 7.51
CA LYS A 47 10.46 10.76 8.59
C LYS A 47 9.60 11.85 9.24
N THR A 48 10.07 13.11 9.34
CA THR A 48 9.26 14.20 9.93
C THR A 48 8.01 14.54 9.11
N GLN A 49 7.99 14.20 7.82
CA GLN A 49 6.83 14.36 6.95
C GLN A 49 5.99 13.09 6.84
N SER A 50 6.53 11.95 7.28
CA SER A 50 5.82 10.69 7.24
C SER A 50 4.79 10.66 8.37
N ARG A 51 3.56 10.26 8.02
CA ARG A 51 2.51 9.93 9.01
C ARG A 51 2.59 8.47 9.46
N TYR A 52 3.69 7.79 9.16
CA TYR A 52 3.87 6.40 9.53
C TYR A 52 4.03 6.27 11.04
N ASP A 53 3.17 5.45 11.62
CA ASP A 53 3.20 5.05 13.03
C ASP A 53 3.12 3.51 13.08
N ALA A 54 4.20 2.89 13.56
CA ALA A 54 4.29 1.44 13.64
C ALA A 54 3.30 0.86 14.67
N GLY A 55 3.04 1.57 15.77
CA GLY A 55 2.06 1.20 16.78
C GLY A 55 0.67 1.12 16.18
N LYS A 56 0.26 2.20 15.51
CA LYS A 56 -1.04 2.27 14.84
C LYS A 56 -1.19 1.21 13.74
N MET A 57 -0.15 0.93 12.98
CA MET A 57 -0.18 -0.14 11.98
C MET A 57 -0.40 -1.52 12.63
N SER A 58 0.24 -1.78 13.77
CA SER A 58 0.05 -3.03 14.53
C SER A 58 -1.36 -3.13 15.11
N GLU A 59 -1.90 -2.04 15.61
CA GLU A 59 -3.29 -1.96 16.09
C GLU A 59 -4.30 -2.21 14.98
N ASP A 60 -4.12 -1.57 13.82
CA ASP A 60 -4.95 -1.76 12.63
C ASP A 60 -4.92 -3.23 12.16
N LEU A 61 -3.74 -3.86 12.15
CA LEU A 61 -3.59 -5.27 11.79
C LEU A 61 -4.29 -6.20 12.78
N ALA A 62 -4.11 -5.96 14.08
CA ALA A 62 -4.78 -6.73 15.13
C ALA A 62 -6.31 -6.58 15.06
N ALA A 63 -6.81 -5.38 14.77
CA ALA A 63 -8.23 -5.13 14.56
C ALA A 63 -8.77 -5.90 13.34
N GLN A 64 -8.05 -5.91 12.23
CA GLN A 64 -8.42 -6.67 11.04
C GLN A 64 -8.46 -8.18 11.32
N ALA A 65 -7.42 -8.72 11.99
CA ALA A 65 -7.37 -10.13 12.34
C ALA A 65 -8.53 -10.56 13.27
N LYS A 66 -9.00 -9.63 14.12
CA LYS A 66 -10.14 -9.87 15.03
C LYS A 66 -11.48 -9.94 14.30
N ILE A 67 -11.66 -9.15 13.22
CA ILE A 67 -12.91 -9.13 12.44
C ILE A 67 -12.88 -10.19 11.33
N CYS A 68 -11.78 -10.31 10.58
CA CYS A 68 -11.65 -11.24 9.46
C CYS A 68 -11.37 -12.66 9.95
N THR A 69 -12.30 -13.25 10.66
CA THR A 69 -12.25 -14.63 11.18
C THR A 69 -12.85 -15.62 10.17
N ALA A 70 -12.60 -16.92 10.37
CA ALA A 70 -13.26 -17.96 9.58
C ALA A 70 -14.79 -17.81 9.64
N ASP A 71 -15.36 -17.61 10.83
CA ASP A 71 -16.81 -17.40 11.01
C ASP A 71 -17.34 -16.19 10.21
N PHE A 72 -16.55 -15.10 10.11
CA PHE A 72 -16.93 -13.95 9.29
C PHE A 72 -17.04 -14.35 7.82
N PHE A 73 -16.05 -15.04 7.29
CA PHE A 73 -16.04 -15.49 5.89
C PHE A 73 -17.12 -16.56 5.63
N ASP A 74 -17.38 -17.43 6.57
CA ASP A 74 -18.46 -18.44 6.45
C ASP A 74 -19.84 -17.77 6.37
N ARG A 75 -20.11 -16.76 7.21
CA ARG A 75 -21.36 -15.98 7.17
C ARG A 75 -21.54 -15.20 5.85
N LYS A 76 -20.44 -14.77 5.23
CA LYS A 76 -20.46 -14.03 3.96
C LYS A 76 -20.20 -14.93 2.75
N SER A 77 -20.20 -16.25 2.94
CA SER A 77 -20.02 -17.21 1.85
C SER A 77 -21.12 -17.06 0.80
N GLY A 78 -20.72 -17.02 -0.47
CA GLY A 78 -21.63 -16.85 -1.61
C GLY A 78 -22.10 -15.40 -1.84
N VAL A 79 -21.63 -14.45 -1.03
CA VAL A 79 -21.85 -13.02 -1.23
C VAL A 79 -20.71 -12.42 -2.08
N GLY A 80 -21.03 -11.42 -2.88
CA GLY A 80 -20.08 -10.76 -3.77
C GLY A 80 -20.23 -11.21 -5.22
N ASN A 81 -19.17 -11.06 -6.02
CA ASN A 81 -19.17 -11.46 -7.42
C ASN A 81 -18.63 -12.91 -7.56
N ASN A 82 -19.36 -13.77 -8.26
CA ASN A 82 -19.02 -15.19 -8.44
C ASN A 82 -18.02 -15.46 -9.57
N ALA A 83 -17.33 -14.43 -10.09
CA ALA A 83 -16.31 -14.61 -11.11
C ALA A 83 -15.15 -15.47 -10.56
N SER A 84 -14.78 -16.49 -11.31
CA SER A 84 -13.66 -17.39 -10.98
C SER A 84 -12.38 -17.09 -11.75
N ASP A 85 -12.43 -16.09 -12.61
CA ASP A 85 -11.33 -15.69 -13.51
C ASP A 85 -10.22 -14.87 -12.84
N PRO A 86 -10.46 -13.99 -11.82
CA PRO A 86 -9.38 -13.22 -11.23
C PRO A 86 -8.40 -14.08 -10.40
N ILE A 87 -7.11 -13.91 -10.68
CA ILE A 87 -6.03 -14.52 -9.89
C ILE A 87 -5.37 -13.42 -9.06
N PHE A 88 -5.47 -13.53 -7.72
CA PHE A 88 -4.87 -12.55 -6.81
C PHE A 88 -3.47 -13.00 -6.36
N ILE A 89 -2.46 -12.15 -6.60
CA ILE A 89 -1.10 -12.33 -6.11
C ILE A 89 -0.93 -11.47 -4.86
N LEU A 90 -0.76 -12.12 -3.71
CA LEU A 90 -0.60 -11.45 -2.42
C LEU A 90 0.81 -11.65 -1.88
N GLY A 91 1.39 -10.60 -1.31
CA GLY A 91 2.71 -10.68 -0.72
C GLY A 91 3.20 -9.35 -0.17
N LEU A 92 4.31 -9.38 0.56
CA LEU A 92 4.99 -8.17 1.00
C LEU A 92 5.70 -7.49 -0.19
N PRO A 93 5.96 -6.19 -0.13
CA PRO A 93 6.80 -5.52 -1.12
C PRO A 93 8.13 -6.27 -1.31
N ARG A 94 8.57 -6.42 -2.54
CA ARG A 94 9.79 -7.14 -2.93
C ARG A 94 9.76 -8.67 -2.72
N ALA A 95 8.59 -9.27 -2.53
CA ALA A 95 8.42 -10.72 -2.38
C ALA A 95 8.45 -11.51 -3.72
N GLY A 96 8.64 -10.83 -4.85
CA GLY A 96 8.69 -11.48 -6.16
C GLY A 96 7.33 -11.54 -6.88
N SER A 97 6.35 -10.74 -6.47
CA SER A 97 5.02 -10.68 -7.09
C SER A 97 5.08 -10.44 -8.60
N THR A 98 5.92 -9.52 -9.07
CA THR A 98 6.13 -9.25 -10.50
C THR A 98 6.66 -10.48 -11.26
N LEU A 99 7.58 -11.24 -10.67
CA LEU A 99 8.08 -12.46 -11.29
C LEU A 99 6.98 -13.51 -11.41
N LEU A 100 6.18 -13.69 -10.36
CA LEU A 100 5.06 -14.63 -10.36
C LEU A 100 4.00 -14.23 -11.40
N GLU A 101 3.68 -12.94 -11.50
CA GLU A 101 2.80 -12.40 -12.52
C GLU A 101 3.33 -12.72 -13.94
N GLN A 102 4.61 -12.48 -14.21
CA GLN A 102 5.22 -12.77 -15.50
C GLN A 102 5.19 -14.27 -15.85
N ILE A 103 5.38 -15.13 -14.84
CA ILE A 103 5.27 -16.59 -15.03
C ILE A 103 3.83 -16.97 -15.42
N LEU A 104 2.84 -16.44 -14.70
CA LEU A 104 1.42 -16.74 -14.98
C LEU A 104 0.98 -16.19 -16.33
N SER A 105 1.35 -14.95 -16.64
CA SER A 105 1.01 -14.28 -17.91
C SER A 105 1.75 -14.86 -19.14
N SER A 106 2.72 -15.76 -18.94
CA SER A 106 3.29 -16.53 -20.04
C SER A 106 2.32 -17.58 -20.61
N HIS A 107 1.24 -17.89 -19.89
CA HIS A 107 0.20 -18.80 -20.36
C HIS A 107 -0.77 -18.03 -21.28
N PRO A 108 -1.13 -18.58 -22.47
CA PRO A 108 -1.94 -17.86 -23.47
C PRO A 108 -3.38 -17.53 -23.05
N GLN A 109 -3.85 -18.04 -21.93
CA GLN A 109 -5.17 -17.75 -21.37
C GLN A 109 -5.11 -16.86 -20.12
N VAL A 110 -3.94 -16.33 -19.78
CA VAL A 110 -3.76 -15.49 -18.60
C VAL A 110 -3.18 -14.16 -19.02
N ASP A 111 -3.94 -13.10 -18.78
CA ASP A 111 -3.46 -11.73 -18.97
C ASP A 111 -2.85 -11.20 -17.65
N GLY A 112 -1.66 -10.59 -17.76
CA GLY A 112 -1.05 -9.87 -16.65
C GLY A 112 -1.63 -8.47 -16.58
N THR A 113 -2.02 -8.03 -15.38
CA THR A 113 -2.45 -6.66 -15.14
C THR A 113 -1.33 -5.90 -14.43
N LEU A 114 -1.39 -4.58 -14.49
CA LEU A 114 -0.55 -3.74 -13.63
C LEU A 114 -1.04 -3.83 -12.17
N GLU A 115 -0.24 -3.29 -11.22
CA GLU A 115 -0.69 -3.10 -9.84
C GLU A 115 -1.91 -2.17 -9.81
N LEU A 116 -3.10 -2.75 -9.72
CA LEU A 116 -4.36 -2.01 -9.75
C LEU A 116 -4.67 -1.42 -8.38
N PRO A 117 -5.01 -0.12 -8.30
CA PRO A 117 -5.28 0.55 -7.04
C PRO A 117 -6.67 0.27 -6.45
N ASN A 118 -7.49 -0.54 -7.13
CA ASN A 118 -8.92 -0.71 -6.85
C ASN A 118 -9.22 -1.17 -5.43
N ILE A 119 -8.53 -2.21 -4.95
CA ILE A 119 -8.71 -2.72 -3.58
C ILE A 119 -8.26 -1.69 -2.53
N LEU A 120 -7.13 -1.01 -2.78
CA LEU A 120 -6.67 0.06 -1.89
C LEU A 120 -7.64 1.24 -1.87
N SER A 121 -8.18 1.61 -3.03
CA SER A 121 -9.19 2.68 -3.14
C SER A 121 -10.48 2.32 -2.41
N LEU A 122 -10.94 1.08 -2.52
CA LEU A 122 -12.10 0.58 -1.79
C LEU A 122 -11.86 0.63 -0.28
N SER A 123 -10.73 0.14 0.20
CA SER A 123 -10.36 0.20 1.61
C SER A 123 -10.29 1.64 2.13
N GLN A 124 -9.76 2.58 1.34
CA GLN A 124 -9.75 4.00 1.69
C GLN A 124 -11.16 4.61 1.69
N HIS A 125 -12.03 4.20 0.79
CA HIS A 125 -13.44 4.62 0.76
C HIS A 125 -14.15 4.20 2.04
N LEU A 126 -14.02 2.94 2.45
CA LEU A 126 -14.61 2.43 3.68
C LEU A 126 -14.06 3.13 4.94
N ARG A 127 -12.75 3.41 4.99
CA ARG A 127 -12.14 4.21 6.07
C ARG A 127 -12.67 5.64 6.15
N ARG A 128 -13.02 6.25 5.02
CA ARG A 128 -13.63 7.61 4.98
C ARG A 128 -15.09 7.58 5.41
N ARG A 129 -15.84 6.56 4.99
CA ARG A 129 -17.25 6.38 5.37
C ARG A 129 -17.40 6.31 6.88
N GLY A 130 -16.60 5.52 7.59
CA GLY A 130 -16.63 5.43 9.04
C GLY A 130 -16.33 6.74 9.77
N ARG A 131 -15.57 7.66 9.14
CA ARG A 131 -15.25 8.98 9.72
C ARG A 131 -16.30 10.06 9.48
N GLN A 132 -17.16 9.87 8.50
CA GLN A 132 -18.13 10.89 8.03
C GLN A 132 -19.57 10.58 8.42
N SER A 133 -19.84 9.40 8.95
CA SER A 133 -21.15 8.92 9.34
C SER A 133 -21.11 8.29 10.73
N ASP A 134 -22.27 7.99 11.29
CA ASP A 134 -22.39 7.20 12.53
C ASP A 134 -21.99 5.70 12.35
N ALA A 135 -21.49 5.33 11.16
CA ALA A 135 -21.00 3.98 10.90
C ALA A 135 -19.69 3.71 11.65
N SER A 136 -19.45 2.45 11.96
CA SER A 136 -18.21 2.00 12.60
C SER A 136 -16.98 2.32 11.76
N GLU A 137 -15.84 2.56 12.41
CA GLU A 137 -14.57 2.71 11.70
C GLU A 137 -14.12 1.39 11.06
N TYR A 138 -13.26 1.50 10.03
CA TYR A 138 -12.62 0.33 9.44
C TYR A 138 -11.60 -0.28 10.44
N PRO A 139 -11.59 -1.62 10.68
CA PRO A 139 -12.26 -2.67 9.90
C PRO A 139 -13.67 -3.06 10.36
N GLN A 140 -14.19 -2.55 11.48
CA GLN A 140 -15.50 -2.93 12.04
C GLN A 140 -16.65 -2.73 11.05
N ILE A 141 -16.58 -1.70 10.21
CA ILE A 141 -17.56 -1.42 9.15
C ILE A 141 -17.80 -2.63 8.22
N LEU A 142 -16.84 -3.56 8.10
CA LEU A 142 -17.00 -4.76 7.28
C LEU A 142 -18.12 -5.68 7.76
N GLU A 143 -18.42 -5.69 9.06
CA GLU A 143 -19.53 -6.46 9.63
C GLU A 143 -20.90 -5.82 9.34
N GLU A 144 -20.92 -4.50 9.11
CA GLU A 144 -22.14 -3.71 8.87
C GLU A 144 -22.53 -3.67 7.38
N LEU A 145 -21.60 -4.05 6.47
CA LEU A 145 -21.88 -4.04 5.03
C LEU A 145 -22.97 -5.05 4.68
N SER A 146 -23.96 -4.59 3.92
CA SER A 146 -25.00 -5.47 3.39
C SER A 146 -24.45 -6.35 2.27
N ASP A 147 -25.16 -7.42 2.00
CA ASP A 147 -24.79 -8.37 0.93
C ASP A 147 -24.86 -7.69 -0.46
N GLU A 148 -25.82 -6.76 -0.64
CA GLU A 148 -25.92 -5.93 -1.84
C GLU A 148 -24.71 -5.01 -2.02
N GLU A 149 -24.23 -4.37 -0.94
CA GLU A 149 -23.04 -3.52 -0.99
C GLU A 149 -21.79 -4.34 -1.35
N LEU A 150 -21.62 -5.51 -0.76
CA LEU A 150 -20.49 -6.41 -1.07
C LEU A 150 -20.56 -6.92 -2.51
N THR A 151 -21.74 -7.27 -3.00
CA THR A 151 -21.95 -7.68 -4.40
C THR A 151 -21.59 -6.54 -5.35
N LYS A 152 -22.07 -5.34 -5.07
CA LYS A 152 -21.74 -4.15 -5.86
C LYS A 152 -20.24 -3.86 -5.92
N PHE A 153 -19.53 -3.95 -4.80
CA PHE A 153 -18.08 -3.79 -4.78
C PHE A 153 -17.35 -4.84 -5.63
N GLY A 154 -17.81 -6.09 -5.60
CA GLY A 154 -17.27 -7.15 -6.43
C GLY A 154 -17.52 -6.92 -7.92
N GLU A 155 -18.71 -6.44 -8.29
CA GLU A 155 -19.05 -6.09 -9.68
C GLU A 155 -18.24 -4.91 -10.19
N GLU A 156 -18.11 -3.84 -9.41
CA GLU A 156 -17.29 -2.68 -9.75
C GLU A 156 -15.82 -3.07 -9.94
N TYR A 157 -15.28 -3.92 -9.07
CA TYR A 157 -13.93 -4.44 -9.21
C TYR A 157 -13.76 -5.23 -10.52
N LYS A 158 -14.68 -6.15 -10.81
CA LYS A 158 -14.64 -6.96 -12.04
C LYS A 158 -14.67 -6.10 -13.30
N LEU A 159 -15.56 -5.10 -13.36
CA LEU A 159 -15.64 -4.18 -14.50
C LEU A 159 -14.31 -3.45 -14.72
N CYS A 160 -13.66 -2.96 -13.66
CA CYS A 160 -12.38 -2.28 -13.78
C CYS A 160 -11.27 -3.19 -14.30
N VAL A 161 -11.19 -4.44 -13.82
CA VAL A 161 -10.17 -5.40 -14.25
C VAL A 161 -10.37 -5.82 -15.71
N SER A 162 -11.62 -5.95 -16.16
CA SER A 162 -11.93 -6.34 -17.55
C SER A 162 -11.66 -5.23 -18.57
N CYS A 163 -11.38 -4.01 -18.15
CA CYS A 163 -11.07 -2.87 -19.02
C CYS A 163 -9.55 -2.57 -19.13
N CYS A 164 -8.72 -3.30 -18.42
CA CYS A 164 -7.26 -3.17 -18.48
C CYS A 164 -6.63 -4.19 -19.42
#